data_3646fc7b49eb0a390f01869f99a966c5
#
_entry.id   3646fc7b49eb0a390f01869f99a966c5
#
_cell.length_a   1.000
_cell.length_b   1.000
_cell.length_c   1.000
_cell.angle_alpha   90.00
_cell.angle_beta   90.00
_cell.angle_gamma   90.00
#
_symmetry.space_group_name_H-M   'P 1'
#
loop_
_entity.id
_entity.type
_entity.pdbx_description
1 polymer ?
#
loop_
_entity_poly.entity_id
_entity_poly.type
_entity_poly.pdbx_seq_one_letter_code
_entity_poly.pdbx_strand_id
1 'polypeptide(L)'
;MTFKISLAEWSLHQSIKSNVIDHMDFYDITKNKFGLSAVEYVNTFFFDKAKDKIYLNKMKMRADDLGIESLLIMCDNEGSLGDPDPIARTKAVENHYKWIDAGKYLGCHS
;
A
#
# COMPACT_ATOMS: atom_id res chain seq x y z
N MET A 1 -10.07 -12.52 -24.54
CA MET A 1 -9.90 -12.42 -23.08
C MET A 1 -9.07 -11.18 -22.75
N THR A 2 -9.52 -10.37 -21.81
CA THR A 2 -8.82 -9.16 -21.41
C THR A 2 -8.24 -9.33 -20.00
N PHE A 3 -6.95 -9.09 -19.86
CA PHE A 3 -6.30 -9.09 -18.56
C PHE A 3 -6.42 -7.71 -17.92
N LYS A 4 -6.69 -7.68 -16.61
CA LYS A 4 -6.63 -6.45 -15.82
C LYS A 4 -5.22 -6.33 -15.26
N ILE A 5 -4.66 -5.12 -15.35
CA ILE A 5 -3.29 -4.84 -14.93
C ILE A 5 -3.31 -3.77 -13.85
N SER A 6 -2.51 -3.96 -12.81
CA SER A 6 -2.30 -2.97 -11.76
C SER A 6 -0.85 -2.49 -11.75
N LEU A 7 -0.60 -1.32 -11.15
CA LEU A 7 0.75 -0.83 -10.92
C LEU A 7 1.15 -1.10 -9.47
N ALA A 8 2.25 -1.81 -9.29
CA ALA A 8 2.84 -2.03 -7.97
C ALA A 8 3.67 -0.81 -7.58
N GLU A 9 3.46 -0.29 -6.37
CA GLU A 9 4.19 0.87 -5.87
C GLU A 9 5.71 0.64 -5.85
N TRP A 10 6.14 -0.60 -5.62
CA TRP A 10 7.55 -0.95 -5.67
C TRP A 10 8.22 -0.59 -6.98
N SER A 11 7.48 -0.56 -8.09
CA SER A 11 8.01 -0.13 -9.40
C SER A 11 8.58 1.29 -9.36
N LEU A 12 8.11 2.12 -8.43
CA LEU A 12 8.53 3.51 -8.26
C LEU A 12 9.42 3.71 -7.02
N HIS A 13 9.90 2.63 -6.41
CA HIS A 13 10.59 2.70 -5.10
C HIS A 13 11.82 3.61 -5.11
N GLN A 14 12.60 3.60 -6.17
CA GLN A 14 13.79 4.46 -6.27
C GLN A 14 13.42 5.94 -6.29
N SER A 15 12.40 6.30 -7.07
CA SER A 15 11.93 7.68 -7.17
C SER A 15 11.31 8.18 -5.86
N ILE A 16 10.58 7.31 -5.16
CA ILE A 16 9.98 7.65 -3.86
C ILE A 16 11.07 7.81 -2.79
N LYS A 17 12.00 6.86 -2.72
CA LYS A 17 13.10 6.89 -1.72
C LYS A 17 14.03 8.08 -1.90
N SER A 18 14.24 8.54 -3.14
CA SER A 18 15.08 9.70 -3.46
C SER A 18 14.33 11.02 -3.38
N ASN A 19 13.07 11.02 -2.98
CA ASN A 19 12.20 12.19 -2.88
C ASN A 19 11.97 12.92 -4.21
N VAL A 20 12.16 12.24 -5.34
CA VAL A 20 11.77 12.78 -6.66
C VAL A 20 10.26 12.86 -6.78
N ILE A 21 9.57 11.85 -6.22
CA ILE A 21 8.11 11.84 -6.09
C ILE A 21 7.74 11.47 -4.66
N ASP A 22 6.53 11.87 -4.25
CA ASP A 22 5.95 11.49 -2.97
C ASP A 22 5.02 10.28 -3.14
N HIS A 23 4.77 9.56 -2.05
CA HIS A 23 3.82 8.45 -2.03
C HIS A 23 2.45 8.84 -2.62
N MET A 24 1.97 10.04 -2.31
CA MET A 24 0.67 10.51 -2.81
C MET A 24 0.66 10.79 -4.31
N ASP A 25 1.82 10.97 -4.94
CA ASP A 25 1.93 11.13 -6.40
C ASP A 25 1.69 9.83 -7.16
N PHE A 26 1.74 8.70 -6.46
CA PHE A 26 1.56 7.37 -7.03
C PHE A 26 0.27 7.25 -7.84
N TYR A 27 -0.82 7.82 -7.33
CA TYR A 27 -2.13 7.75 -7.97
C TYR A 27 -2.15 8.47 -9.32
N ASP A 28 -1.63 9.70 -9.36
CA ASP A 28 -1.56 10.49 -10.58
C ASP A 28 -0.66 9.82 -11.63
N ILE A 29 0.46 9.27 -11.21
CA ILE A 29 1.38 8.56 -12.10
C ILE A 29 0.71 7.33 -12.67
N THR A 30 0.01 6.55 -11.83
CA THR A 30 -0.70 5.35 -12.26
C THR A 30 -1.72 5.68 -13.35
N LYS A 31 -2.53 6.70 -13.12
CA LYS A 31 -3.62 7.06 -14.02
C LYS A 31 -3.12 7.79 -15.27
N ASN A 32 -2.32 8.85 -15.07
CA ASN A 32 -2.01 9.78 -16.14
C ASN A 32 -0.78 9.39 -16.96
N LYS A 33 0.18 8.70 -16.36
CA LYS A 33 1.39 8.27 -17.05
C LYS A 33 1.25 6.86 -17.62
N PHE A 34 0.66 5.94 -16.88
CA PHE A 34 0.54 4.54 -17.30
C PHE A 34 -0.86 4.14 -17.76
N GLY A 35 -1.86 4.98 -17.57
CA GLY A 35 -3.23 4.69 -17.99
C GLY A 35 -3.85 3.50 -17.27
N LEU A 36 -3.42 3.21 -16.05
CA LEU A 36 -3.90 2.10 -15.25
C LEU A 36 -4.91 2.57 -14.20
N SER A 37 -5.77 1.67 -13.74
CA SER A 37 -6.85 1.99 -12.81
C SER A 37 -6.85 1.11 -11.57
N ALA A 38 -5.73 0.49 -11.25
CA ALA A 38 -5.56 -0.33 -10.04
C ALA A 38 -4.13 -0.25 -9.53
N VAL A 39 -3.97 -0.27 -8.22
CA VAL A 39 -2.67 -0.15 -7.54
C VAL A 39 -2.49 -1.22 -6.48
N GLU A 40 -1.22 -1.54 -6.22
CA GLU A 40 -0.77 -2.41 -5.15
C GLU A 40 0.24 -1.63 -4.32
N TYR A 41 -0.04 -1.50 -3.03
CA TYR A 41 0.80 -0.70 -2.13
C TYR A 41 1.95 -1.50 -1.51
N VAL A 42 2.97 -0.77 -1.05
CA VAL A 42 3.98 -1.30 -0.12
C VAL A 42 3.93 -0.45 1.15
N ASN A 43 3.77 -1.09 2.29
CA ASN A 43 3.59 -0.40 3.58
C ASN A 43 4.76 0.53 3.95
N THR A 44 5.96 0.23 3.49
CA THR A 44 7.16 1.01 3.84
C THR A 44 7.10 2.45 3.36
N PHE A 45 6.30 2.76 2.33
CA PHE A 45 6.18 4.13 1.80
C PHE A 45 5.22 5.00 2.61
N PHE A 46 4.43 4.40 3.52
CA PHE A 46 3.58 5.12 4.47
C PHE A 46 3.56 4.40 5.82
N PHE A 47 4.74 3.98 6.25
CA PHE A 47 4.93 3.04 7.36
C PHE A 47 4.37 3.56 8.68
N ASP A 48 4.51 4.84 8.97
CA ASP A 48 4.03 5.48 10.19
C ASP A 48 2.57 5.95 10.08
N LYS A 49 1.86 5.62 8.99
CA LYS A 49 0.51 6.10 8.70
C LYS A 49 -0.58 5.04 8.82
N ALA A 50 -0.24 3.81 9.21
CA ALA A 50 -1.22 2.71 9.26
C ALA A 50 -2.45 3.03 10.11
N LYS A 51 -2.30 3.84 11.16
CA LYS A 51 -3.38 4.26 12.07
C LYS A 51 -3.79 5.72 11.89
N ASP A 52 -3.19 6.42 10.96
CA ASP A 52 -3.50 7.84 10.68
C ASP A 52 -4.71 7.91 9.73
N LYS A 53 -5.90 8.05 10.30
CA LYS A 53 -7.15 8.08 9.52
C LYS A 53 -7.22 9.27 8.57
N ILE A 54 -6.61 10.38 8.92
CA ILE A 54 -6.59 11.56 8.05
C ILE A 54 -5.77 11.26 6.80
N TYR A 55 -4.60 10.66 6.98
CA TYR A 55 -3.74 10.30 5.86
C TYR A 55 -4.37 9.19 4.99
N LEU A 56 -4.90 8.15 5.61
CA LEU A 56 -5.57 7.06 4.88
C LEU A 56 -6.78 7.57 4.11
N ASN A 57 -7.52 8.53 4.68
CA ASN A 57 -8.65 9.14 3.98
C ASN A 57 -8.20 9.93 2.76
N LYS A 58 -7.07 10.65 2.84
CA LYS A 58 -6.50 11.34 1.67
C LYS A 58 -6.12 10.35 0.58
N MET A 59 -5.54 9.21 0.94
CA MET A 59 -5.22 8.14 -0.01
C MET A 59 -6.50 7.64 -0.69
N LYS A 60 -7.53 7.34 0.10
CA LYS A 60 -8.80 6.83 -0.41
C LYS A 60 -9.46 7.82 -1.35
N MET A 61 -9.53 9.09 -0.96
CA MET A 61 -10.12 10.14 -1.79
C MET A 61 -9.37 10.33 -3.10
N ARG A 62 -8.03 10.30 -3.06
CA ARG A 62 -7.22 10.42 -4.28
C ARG A 62 -7.49 9.28 -5.24
N ALA A 63 -7.57 8.05 -4.73
CA ALA A 63 -7.90 6.89 -5.53
C ALA A 63 -9.31 7.00 -6.13
N ASP A 64 -10.30 7.37 -5.32
CA ASP A 64 -11.68 7.51 -5.76
C ASP A 64 -11.82 8.59 -6.85
N ASP A 65 -11.16 9.74 -6.68
CA ASP A 65 -11.21 10.84 -7.65
C ASP A 65 -10.65 10.45 -9.02
N LEU A 66 -9.68 9.55 -9.05
CA LEU A 66 -9.04 9.09 -10.29
C LEU A 66 -9.60 7.75 -10.79
N GLY A 67 -10.60 7.20 -10.11
CA GLY A 67 -11.19 5.90 -10.47
C GLY A 67 -10.21 4.74 -10.33
N ILE A 68 -9.36 4.77 -9.31
CA ILE A 68 -8.33 3.76 -9.05
C ILE A 68 -8.79 2.81 -7.96
N GLU A 69 -8.72 1.50 -8.23
CA GLU A 69 -8.94 0.46 -7.21
C GLU A 69 -7.67 0.19 -6.43
N SER A 70 -7.79 0.13 -5.11
CA SER A 70 -6.72 -0.29 -4.21
C SER A 70 -6.87 -1.78 -3.96
N LEU A 71 -5.89 -2.59 -4.37
CA LEU A 71 -6.04 -4.05 -4.38
C LEU A 71 -5.46 -4.73 -3.16
N LEU A 72 -4.24 -4.38 -2.78
CA LEU A 72 -3.53 -5.04 -1.69
C LEU A 72 -2.44 -4.14 -1.10
N ILE A 73 -1.97 -4.50 0.09
CA ILE A 73 -0.80 -3.91 0.72
C ILE A 73 0.23 -5.02 0.93
N MET A 74 1.40 -4.88 0.32
CA MET A 74 2.55 -5.74 0.62
C MET A 74 3.19 -5.22 1.90
N CYS A 75 3.34 -6.09 2.90
CA CYS A 75 3.85 -5.71 4.23
C CYS A 75 5.29 -6.17 4.42
N ASP A 76 6.20 -5.22 4.53
CA ASP A 76 7.60 -5.44 4.86
C ASP A 76 7.92 -4.86 6.25
N ASN A 77 9.01 -5.33 6.85
CA ASN A 77 9.58 -4.79 8.10
C ASN A 77 8.68 -4.91 9.34
N GLU A 78 7.73 -5.83 9.32
CA GLU A 78 6.83 -6.10 10.45
C GLU A 78 7.11 -7.46 11.13
N GLY A 79 8.28 -8.03 10.87
CA GLY A 79 8.68 -9.32 11.39
C GLY A 79 8.29 -10.48 10.47
N SER A 80 8.74 -11.66 10.79
CA SER A 80 8.49 -12.86 10.00
C SER A 80 7.32 -13.65 10.60
N LEU A 81 6.27 -13.83 9.81
CA LEU A 81 5.11 -14.65 10.21
C LEU A 81 5.46 -16.13 10.36
N GLY A 82 6.55 -16.57 9.74
CA GLY A 82 7.07 -17.93 9.85
C GLY A 82 8.25 -18.08 10.80
N ASP A 83 8.51 -17.11 11.67
CA ASP A 83 9.63 -17.15 12.60
C ASP A 83 9.55 -18.41 13.49
N PRO A 84 10.64 -19.20 13.63
CA PRO A 84 10.64 -20.37 14.48
C PRO A 84 10.48 -20.07 15.97
N ASP A 85 10.87 -18.85 16.42
CA ASP A 85 10.64 -18.41 17.79
C ASP A 85 9.16 -18.03 17.98
N PRO A 86 8.43 -18.69 18.91
CA PRO A 86 7.01 -18.39 19.12
C PRO A 86 6.73 -16.95 19.54
N ILE A 87 7.62 -16.32 20.33
CA ILE A 87 7.44 -14.94 20.78
C ILE A 87 7.59 -13.98 19.61
N ALA A 88 8.63 -14.14 18.81
CA ALA A 88 8.88 -13.31 17.61
C ALA A 88 7.75 -13.49 16.58
N ARG A 89 7.28 -14.71 16.40
CA ARG A 89 6.17 -15.02 15.49
C ARG A 89 4.87 -14.34 15.92
N THR A 90 4.53 -14.41 17.19
CA THR A 90 3.33 -13.74 17.74
C THR A 90 3.43 -12.23 17.56
N LYS A 91 4.60 -11.65 17.83
CA LYS A 91 4.83 -10.21 17.63
C LYS A 91 4.65 -9.80 16.17
N ALA A 92 5.13 -10.62 15.25
CA ALA A 92 4.94 -10.38 13.82
C ALA A 92 3.45 -10.36 13.44
N VAL A 93 2.67 -11.32 13.95
CA VAL A 93 1.21 -11.36 13.72
C VAL A 93 0.56 -10.07 14.23
N GLU A 94 0.88 -9.65 15.45
CA GLU A 94 0.32 -8.43 16.05
C GLU A 94 0.69 -7.18 15.23
N ASN A 95 1.92 -7.11 14.73
CA ASN A 95 2.37 -5.98 13.91
C ASN A 95 1.61 -5.84 12.60
N HIS A 96 1.00 -6.92 12.10
CA HIS A 96 0.22 -6.89 10.86
C HIS A 96 -1.21 -6.42 11.06
N TYR A 97 -1.76 -6.43 12.28
CA TYR A 97 -3.16 -6.05 12.51
C TYR A 97 -3.49 -4.65 12.02
N LYS A 98 -2.61 -3.67 12.28
CA LYS A 98 -2.82 -2.29 11.82
C LYS A 98 -2.89 -2.19 10.30
N TRP A 99 -2.16 -3.05 9.58
CA TRP A 99 -2.15 -3.06 8.12
C TRP A 99 -3.40 -3.74 7.55
N ILE A 100 -3.92 -4.74 8.25
CA ILE A 100 -5.21 -5.34 7.88
C ILE A 100 -6.32 -4.29 7.99
N ASP A 101 -6.33 -3.51 9.07
CA ASP A 101 -7.31 -2.45 9.26
C ASP A 101 -7.15 -1.34 8.20
N ALA A 102 -5.91 -0.94 7.91
CA ALA A 102 -5.64 0.05 6.88
C ALA A 102 -6.08 -0.44 5.50
N GLY A 103 -5.76 -1.69 5.17
CA GLY A 103 -6.16 -2.30 3.90
C GLY A 103 -7.68 -2.33 3.74
N LYS A 104 -8.39 -2.73 4.79
CA LYS A 104 -9.86 -2.72 4.79
C LYS A 104 -10.41 -1.32 4.57
N TYR A 105 -9.85 -0.32 5.24
CA TYR A 105 -10.27 1.07 5.09
C TYR A 105 -10.07 1.56 3.66
N LEU A 106 -8.95 1.20 3.02
CA LEU A 106 -8.63 1.59 1.65
C LEU A 106 -9.42 0.78 0.59
N GLY A 107 -10.10 -0.28 0.99
CA GLY A 107 -10.86 -1.13 0.07
C GLY A 107 -10.07 -2.30 -0.51
N CYS A 108 -8.89 -2.61 0.03
CA CYS A 108 -8.08 -3.73 -0.43
C CYS A 108 -8.72 -5.08 -0.06
N HIS A 109 -8.53 -6.07 -0.95
CA HIS A 109 -8.95 -7.45 -0.66
C HIS A 109 -7.84 -8.29 -0.03
N SER A 110 -6.57 -7.80 -0.04
CA SER A 110 -5.40 -8.53 0.47
C SER A 110 -4.37 -7.60 1.06
#